data_119a5b8b9216de37f61fb81356e615ae
#
_entry.id   119a5b8b9216de37f61fb81356e615ae
#
_cell.length_a   1.000
_cell.length_b   1.000
_cell.length_c   1.000
_cell.angle_alpha   90.00
_cell.angle_beta   90.00
_cell.angle_gamma   90.00
#
_symmetry.space_group_name_H-M   'P 1'
#
loop_
_entity.id
_entity.type
_entity.pdbx_description
1 polymer ?
#
loop_
_entity_poly.entity_id
_entity_poly.type
_entity_poly.pdbx_seq_one_letter_code
_entity_poly.pdbx_strand_id
1 'polypeptide(L)'
;MDLFVKKTADELLREAGNEGGKGLKRVLGMWGLIALGVGVIIGAGLFSVTGIVAGEHTGPAIMLSFALAAVCCALAGLCYAEFASMIPVAGSAYTYSYFTMGELVAWIIGWDLVLEYALAAMTVSISWSRYFTIMMSDLGWHLPQAWTACPADGGVFNLPATLLIVLLSFILMRGTKGSSKFNDFLVVLKIAVVLIFIYVGFKYINTDNLTPFVPQNTGVFGEYGWSGVLRGAAIVFFAFLGFDAISTAAQETQNPRRNMPIGILGSLLICTLLYMVFALVMTGVVDYLSLIHI
;
A
#
# COMPACT_ATOMS: atom_id res chain seq x y z
N MET A 1 -14.11 31.52 17.28
CA MET A 1 -12.95 30.78 16.76
C MET A 1 -13.06 30.79 15.24
N ASP A 2 -12.06 31.29 14.57
CA ASP A 2 -12.04 31.25 13.11
C ASP A 2 -11.55 29.85 12.67
N LEU A 3 -12.46 29.02 12.18
CA LEU A 3 -12.23 27.63 11.77
C LEU A 3 -11.37 27.49 10.51
N PHE A 4 -11.12 28.61 9.82
CA PHE A 4 -10.37 28.66 8.58
C PHE A 4 -9.01 29.35 8.72
N VAL A 5 -8.48 29.42 9.92
CA VAL A 5 -7.12 29.93 10.17
C VAL A 5 -6.12 29.04 9.43
N LYS A 6 -5.27 29.67 8.61
CA LYS A 6 -4.20 29.00 7.85
C LYS A 6 -2.86 29.26 8.55
N LYS A 7 -2.00 28.27 8.55
CA LYS A 7 -0.59 28.44 8.92
C LYS A 7 0.21 28.84 7.67
N THR A 8 1.12 29.77 7.85
CA THR A 8 2.09 30.10 6.81
C THR A 8 3.18 29.02 6.70
N ALA A 9 3.84 28.94 5.53
CA ALA A 9 4.96 28.01 5.34
C ALA A 9 6.08 28.26 6.36
N ASP A 10 6.36 29.53 6.69
CA ASP A 10 7.38 29.89 7.69
C ASP A 10 7.02 29.46 9.09
N GLU A 11 5.75 29.49 9.48
CA GLU A 11 5.28 28.99 10.78
C GLU A 11 5.44 27.48 10.87
N LEU A 12 5.01 26.73 9.84
CA LEU A 12 5.15 25.28 9.77
C LEU A 12 6.62 24.85 9.82
N LEU A 13 7.49 25.54 9.09
CA LEU A 13 8.93 25.27 9.11
C LEU A 13 9.58 25.60 10.46
N ARG A 14 9.12 26.65 11.15
CA ARG A 14 9.59 27.01 12.50
C ARG A 14 9.15 25.99 13.52
N GLU A 15 7.90 25.54 13.48
CA GLU A 15 7.39 24.48 14.37
C GLU A 15 8.17 23.18 14.18
N ALA A 16 8.38 22.77 12.92
CA ALA A 16 9.17 21.60 12.56
C ALA A 16 10.64 21.68 13.01
N GLY A 17 11.23 22.89 13.07
CA GLY A 17 12.59 23.13 13.58
C GLY A 17 12.70 23.22 15.09
N ASN A 18 11.61 23.58 15.78
CA ASN A 18 11.58 23.82 17.25
C ASN A 18 11.16 22.59 18.06
N GLU A 19 10.49 21.62 17.47
CA GLU A 19 10.14 20.37 18.17
C GLU A 19 11.41 19.56 18.47
N GLY A 20 12.03 19.84 19.58
CA GLY A 20 13.06 19.00 20.20
C GLY A 20 14.50 19.50 20.16
N GLY A 21 14.79 20.74 19.79
CA GLY A 21 16.15 21.32 19.95
C GLY A 21 17.27 20.74 19.09
N LYS A 22 16.99 19.69 18.31
CA LYS A 22 17.86 19.10 17.27
C LYS A 22 16.93 18.62 16.16
N GLY A 23 16.78 19.38 15.10
CA GLY A 23 16.07 18.95 13.91
C GLY A 23 16.50 17.55 13.47
N LEU A 24 15.60 16.77 12.86
CA LEU A 24 15.88 15.43 12.37
C LEU A 24 17.09 15.47 11.40
N LYS A 25 18.00 14.52 11.53
CA LYS A 25 19.16 14.45 10.65
C LYS A 25 18.71 14.08 9.24
N ARG A 26 19.07 14.90 8.26
CA ARG A 26 18.80 14.64 6.84
C ARG A 26 19.75 13.56 6.31
N VAL A 27 19.28 12.31 6.36
CA VAL A 27 20.07 11.13 5.98
C VAL A 27 19.54 10.45 4.72
N LEU A 28 18.29 10.70 4.35
CA LEU A 28 17.64 10.03 3.22
C LEU A 28 17.96 10.73 1.89
N GLY A 29 18.71 10.03 1.04
CA GLY A 29 18.92 10.42 -0.35
C GLY A 29 17.79 9.89 -1.26
N MET A 30 17.88 10.18 -2.56
CA MET A 30 16.93 9.77 -3.58
C MET A 30 16.61 8.26 -3.54
N TRP A 31 17.64 7.42 -3.55
CA TRP A 31 17.47 5.96 -3.53
C TRP A 31 16.88 5.44 -2.22
N GLY A 32 17.22 6.07 -1.09
CA GLY A 32 16.63 5.75 0.19
C GLY A 32 15.13 6.04 0.23
N LEU A 33 14.69 7.15 -0.38
CA LEU A 33 13.27 7.49 -0.50
C LEU A 33 12.52 6.53 -1.43
N ILE A 34 13.11 6.17 -2.57
CA ILE A 34 12.52 5.17 -3.47
C ILE A 34 12.39 3.82 -2.75
N ALA A 35 13.43 3.37 -2.05
CA ALA A 35 13.39 2.12 -1.30
C ALA A 35 12.35 2.16 -0.17
N LEU A 36 12.25 3.27 0.55
CA LEU A 36 11.22 3.50 1.55
C LEU A 36 9.82 3.39 0.92
N GLY A 37 9.59 4.10 -0.20
CA GLY A 37 8.32 4.09 -0.91
C GLY A 37 7.93 2.70 -1.40
N VAL A 38 8.82 2.00 -2.09
CA VAL A 38 8.60 0.62 -2.51
C VAL A 38 8.32 -0.28 -1.31
N GLY A 39 9.03 -0.04 -0.20
CA GLY A 39 8.80 -0.74 1.05
C GLY A 39 7.41 -0.52 1.65
N VAL A 40 6.88 0.68 1.61
CA VAL A 40 5.55 0.99 2.17
C VAL A 40 4.43 0.55 1.22
N ILE A 41 4.58 0.77 -0.08
CA ILE A 41 3.55 0.49 -1.09
C ILE A 41 3.30 -1.02 -1.25
N ILE A 42 4.35 -1.85 -1.35
CA ILE A 42 4.18 -3.30 -1.50
C ILE A 42 3.63 -3.91 -0.21
N GLY A 43 2.39 -4.36 -0.25
CA GLY A 43 1.66 -4.91 0.90
C GLY A 43 0.57 -5.91 0.51
N ALA A 44 -0.47 -6.05 1.34
CA ALA A 44 -1.59 -6.96 1.11
C ALA A 44 -2.34 -6.69 -0.21
N GLY A 45 -2.30 -5.47 -0.72
CA GLY A 45 -2.88 -5.12 -2.03
C GLY A 45 -2.33 -5.97 -3.17
N LEU A 46 -1.00 -6.23 -3.18
CA LEU A 46 -0.40 -7.11 -4.17
C LEU A 46 -0.70 -8.58 -3.88
N PHE A 47 -0.48 -9.03 -2.65
CA PHE A 47 -0.48 -10.47 -2.33
C PHE A 47 -1.88 -11.06 -2.17
N SER A 48 -2.88 -10.28 -1.72
CA SER A 48 -4.22 -10.79 -1.43
C SER A 48 -5.29 -10.24 -2.37
N VAL A 49 -5.28 -8.92 -2.62
CA VAL A 49 -6.34 -8.29 -3.42
C VAL A 49 -6.23 -8.65 -4.89
N THR A 50 -5.00 -8.84 -5.41
CA THR A 50 -4.76 -9.15 -6.82
C THR A 50 -5.49 -10.42 -7.25
N GLY A 51 -5.40 -11.51 -6.47
CA GLY A 51 -6.08 -12.78 -6.78
C GLY A 51 -7.59 -12.63 -6.84
N ILE A 52 -8.17 -11.99 -5.83
CA ILE A 52 -9.62 -11.75 -5.74
C ILE A 52 -10.12 -10.92 -6.92
N VAL A 53 -9.44 -9.82 -7.23
CA VAL A 53 -9.85 -8.93 -8.34
C VAL A 53 -9.70 -9.62 -9.70
N ALA A 54 -8.65 -10.42 -9.90
CA ALA A 54 -8.50 -11.20 -11.11
C ALA A 54 -9.63 -12.22 -11.25
N GLY A 55 -9.96 -12.94 -10.18
CA GLY A 55 -11.00 -13.97 -10.20
C GLY A 55 -12.40 -13.42 -10.41
N GLU A 56 -12.76 -12.36 -9.68
CA GLU A 56 -14.16 -11.87 -9.64
C GLU A 56 -14.47 -10.78 -10.67
N HIS A 57 -13.46 -10.02 -11.15
CA HIS A 57 -13.75 -8.79 -11.88
C HIS A 57 -13.04 -8.64 -13.21
N THR A 58 -11.77 -9.01 -13.32
CA THR A 58 -10.96 -8.58 -14.45
C THR A 58 -10.44 -9.70 -15.33
N GLY A 59 -10.29 -10.91 -14.79
CA GLY A 59 -9.52 -11.95 -15.43
C GLY A 59 -8.05 -11.54 -15.63
N PRO A 60 -7.40 -12.00 -16.72
CA PRO A 60 -6.03 -11.65 -17.07
C PRO A 60 -5.81 -10.14 -17.28
N ALA A 61 -6.87 -9.38 -17.56
CA ALA A 61 -6.82 -7.93 -17.78
C ALA A 61 -6.52 -7.11 -16.51
N ILE A 62 -6.35 -7.74 -15.34
CA ILE A 62 -5.98 -7.07 -14.09
C ILE A 62 -4.71 -6.20 -14.22
N MET A 63 -3.80 -6.59 -15.11
CA MET A 63 -2.63 -5.78 -15.44
C MET A 63 -3.02 -4.37 -15.91
N LEU A 64 -4.09 -4.25 -16.71
CA LEU A 64 -4.62 -2.95 -17.17
C LEU A 64 -5.26 -2.17 -16.01
N SER A 65 -5.88 -2.86 -15.06
CA SER A 65 -6.43 -2.24 -13.86
C SER A 65 -5.32 -1.61 -13.00
N PHE A 66 -4.18 -2.28 -12.85
CA PHE A 66 -3.02 -1.71 -12.18
C PHE A 66 -2.46 -0.50 -12.93
N ALA A 67 -2.37 -0.56 -14.27
CA ALA A 67 -1.92 0.58 -15.07
C ALA A 67 -2.84 1.80 -14.90
N LEU A 68 -4.16 1.58 -14.92
CA LEU A 68 -5.14 2.64 -14.75
C LEU A 68 -5.10 3.24 -13.34
N ALA A 69 -5.05 2.40 -12.30
CA ALA A 69 -4.89 2.84 -10.92
C ALA A 69 -3.59 3.63 -10.71
N ALA A 70 -2.49 3.18 -11.33
CA ALA A 70 -1.20 3.87 -11.29
C ALA A 70 -1.25 5.28 -11.90
N VAL A 71 -1.99 5.47 -12.99
CA VAL A 71 -2.19 6.82 -13.57
C VAL A 71 -2.89 7.74 -12.56
N CYS A 72 -3.95 7.26 -11.91
CA CYS A 72 -4.64 8.04 -10.87
C CYS A 72 -3.71 8.36 -9.69
N CYS A 73 -2.95 7.36 -9.22
CA CYS A 73 -1.96 7.54 -8.15
C CYS A 73 -0.84 8.51 -8.56
N ALA A 74 -0.40 8.48 -9.82
CA ALA A 74 0.64 9.37 -10.31
C ALA A 74 0.17 10.84 -10.33
N LEU A 75 -1.09 11.10 -10.72
CA LEU A 75 -1.68 12.44 -10.67
C LEU A 75 -1.74 12.97 -9.23
N ALA A 76 -2.21 12.15 -8.28
CA ALA A 76 -2.17 12.50 -6.86
C ALA A 76 -0.73 12.67 -6.37
N GLY A 77 0.18 11.75 -6.75
CA GLY A 77 1.60 11.78 -6.41
C GLY A 77 2.32 13.03 -6.88
N LEU A 78 1.94 13.60 -8.03
CA LEU A 78 2.46 14.90 -8.49
C LEU A 78 2.08 16.04 -7.53
N CYS A 79 0.83 16.07 -7.05
CA CYS A 79 0.40 17.06 -6.05
C CYS A 79 1.19 16.90 -4.73
N TYR A 80 1.34 15.67 -4.25
CA TYR A 80 2.17 15.39 -3.07
C TYR A 80 3.63 15.78 -3.27
N ALA A 81 4.18 15.51 -4.44
CA ALA A 81 5.56 15.85 -4.78
C ALA A 81 5.80 17.36 -4.77
N GLU A 82 4.85 18.13 -5.30
CA GLU A 82 4.89 19.59 -5.27
C GLU A 82 4.88 20.10 -3.83
N PHE A 83 3.86 19.73 -3.04
CA PHE A 83 3.76 20.16 -1.66
C PHE A 83 4.96 19.74 -0.81
N ALA A 84 5.41 18.49 -0.91
CA ALA A 84 6.58 18.00 -0.18
C ALA A 84 7.87 18.73 -0.55
N SER A 85 7.97 19.25 -1.79
CA SER A 85 9.10 20.06 -2.22
C SER A 85 9.06 21.50 -1.69
N MET A 86 7.85 22.06 -1.53
CA MET A 86 7.63 23.43 -1.05
C MET A 86 7.66 23.50 0.47
N ILE A 87 7.03 22.56 1.14
CA ILE A 87 6.86 22.50 2.61
C ILE A 87 7.38 21.13 3.09
N PRO A 88 8.70 20.98 3.24
CA PRO A 88 9.30 19.71 3.67
C PRO A 88 9.13 19.49 5.18
N VAL A 89 7.87 19.35 5.60
CA VAL A 89 7.45 19.09 6.98
C VAL A 89 6.74 17.74 7.02
N ALA A 90 7.01 16.94 8.05
CA ALA A 90 6.27 15.69 8.29
C ALA A 90 4.81 16.00 8.63
N GLY A 91 3.89 15.17 8.14
CA GLY A 91 2.45 15.31 8.40
C GLY A 91 1.58 15.06 7.18
N SER A 92 2.19 14.75 6.01
CA SER A 92 1.47 14.38 4.79
C SER A 92 0.34 15.35 4.46
N ALA A 93 -0.79 14.84 3.99
CA ALA A 93 -1.97 15.63 3.59
C ALA A 93 -2.51 16.55 4.70
N TYR A 94 -2.37 16.18 5.99
CA TYR A 94 -2.76 17.04 7.11
C TYR A 94 -2.06 18.41 7.04
N THR A 95 -0.73 18.40 6.92
CA THR A 95 0.06 19.65 6.89
C THR A 95 -0.26 20.47 5.64
N TYR A 96 -0.42 19.83 4.49
CA TYR A 96 -0.74 20.51 3.24
C TYR A 96 -2.13 21.15 3.26
N SER A 97 -3.11 20.46 3.86
CA SER A 97 -4.46 20.97 4.05
C SER A 97 -4.51 22.14 5.03
N TYR A 98 -3.70 22.10 6.09
CA TYR A 98 -3.60 23.21 7.04
C TYR A 98 -3.05 24.48 6.38
N PHE A 99 -2.04 24.31 5.55
CA PHE A 99 -1.47 25.43 4.78
C PHE A 99 -2.44 26.03 3.75
N THR A 100 -3.19 25.19 3.05
CA THR A 100 -4.01 25.62 1.89
C THR A 100 -5.44 25.98 2.27
N MET A 101 -6.11 25.15 3.08
CA MET A 101 -7.56 25.20 3.35
C MET A 101 -7.90 25.64 4.77
N GLY A 102 -6.95 25.55 5.71
CA GLY A 102 -7.14 25.97 7.10
C GLY A 102 -7.43 24.83 8.07
N GLU A 103 -7.64 25.19 9.33
CA GLU A 103 -7.64 24.29 10.49
C GLU A 103 -8.75 23.22 10.41
N LEU A 104 -9.98 23.58 10.07
CA LEU A 104 -11.11 22.64 10.02
C LEU A 104 -10.87 21.52 9.00
N VAL A 105 -10.44 21.89 7.79
CA VAL A 105 -10.17 20.90 6.73
C VAL A 105 -8.99 20.02 7.12
N ALA A 106 -7.93 20.61 7.67
CA ALA A 106 -6.79 19.85 8.19
C ALA A 106 -7.21 18.85 9.27
N TRP A 107 -8.09 19.24 10.19
CA TRP A 107 -8.60 18.37 11.23
C TRP A 107 -9.37 17.17 10.66
N ILE A 108 -10.24 17.40 9.66
CA ILE A 108 -10.96 16.32 8.95
C ILE A 108 -9.96 15.37 8.29
N ILE A 109 -9.02 15.90 7.51
CA ILE A 109 -7.99 15.10 6.82
C ILE A 109 -7.10 14.33 7.82
N GLY A 110 -6.82 14.93 8.99
CA GLY A 110 -6.09 14.24 10.05
C GLY A 110 -6.82 12.98 10.55
N TRP A 111 -8.13 13.06 10.72
CA TRP A 111 -8.97 11.90 11.09
C TRP A 111 -9.07 10.88 9.94
N ASP A 112 -9.15 11.34 8.69
CA ASP A 112 -9.16 10.46 7.52
C ASP A 112 -7.86 9.65 7.43
N LEU A 113 -6.69 10.29 7.68
CA LEU A 113 -5.41 9.59 7.74
C LEU A 113 -5.34 8.54 8.86
N VAL A 114 -5.87 8.87 10.06
CA VAL A 114 -5.96 7.89 11.16
C VAL A 114 -6.82 6.70 10.75
N LEU A 115 -7.96 6.94 10.11
CA LEU A 115 -8.85 5.89 9.63
C LEU A 115 -8.18 5.06 8.52
N GLU A 116 -7.52 5.69 7.57
CA GLU A 116 -6.79 5.03 6.48
C GLU A 116 -5.76 4.04 7.02
N TYR A 117 -4.87 4.49 7.91
CA TYR A 117 -3.82 3.62 8.48
C TYR A 117 -4.41 2.53 9.39
N ALA A 118 -5.48 2.82 10.12
CA ALA A 118 -6.17 1.81 10.93
C ALA A 118 -6.79 0.71 10.04
N LEU A 119 -7.50 1.09 8.99
CA LEU A 119 -8.10 0.14 8.03
C LEU A 119 -7.01 -0.67 7.30
N ALA A 120 -5.92 -0.02 6.88
CA ALA A 120 -4.78 -0.70 6.26
C ALA A 120 -4.17 -1.75 7.20
N ALA A 121 -3.93 -1.39 8.47
CA ALA A 121 -3.40 -2.33 9.47
C ALA A 121 -4.34 -3.51 9.71
N MET A 122 -5.66 -3.26 9.80
CA MET A 122 -6.66 -4.32 9.93
C MET A 122 -6.67 -5.25 8.71
N THR A 123 -6.70 -4.71 7.50
CA THR A 123 -6.73 -5.51 6.26
C THR A 123 -5.46 -6.36 6.13
N VAL A 124 -4.29 -5.78 6.38
CA VAL A 124 -3.01 -6.50 6.32
C VAL A 124 -2.94 -7.62 7.35
N SER A 125 -3.40 -7.37 8.57
CA SER A 125 -3.37 -8.38 9.64
C SER A 125 -4.33 -9.53 9.37
N ILE A 126 -5.51 -9.26 8.80
CA ILE A 126 -6.48 -10.30 8.39
C ILE A 126 -5.92 -11.13 7.22
N SER A 127 -5.32 -10.48 6.22
CA SER A 127 -4.64 -11.17 5.11
C SER A 127 -3.54 -12.09 5.61
N TRP A 128 -2.69 -11.60 6.51
CA TRP A 128 -1.63 -12.40 7.12
C TRP A 128 -2.21 -13.59 7.91
N SER A 129 -3.29 -13.38 8.66
CA SER A 129 -3.97 -14.44 9.41
C SER A 129 -4.48 -15.56 8.50
N ARG A 130 -5.01 -15.23 7.32
CA ARG A 130 -5.46 -16.24 6.32
C ARG A 130 -4.28 -17.09 5.85
N TYR A 131 -3.18 -16.48 5.43
CA TYR A 131 -1.97 -17.21 5.03
C TYR A 131 -1.39 -18.05 6.16
N PHE A 132 -1.36 -17.52 7.38
CA PHE A 132 -0.92 -18.24 8.56
C PHE A 132 -1.79 -19.48 8.84
N THR A 133 -3.11 -19.35 8.71
CA THR A 133 -4.06 -20.45 8.92
C THR A 133 -3.88 -21.54 7.87
N ILE A 134 -3.69 -21.16 6.60
CA ILE A 134 -3.39 -22.13 5.51
C ILE A 134 -2.10 -22.87 5.80
N MET A 135 -1.03 -22.16 6.14
CA MET A 135 0.26 -22.76 6.48
C MET A 135 0.15 -23.73 7.67
N MET A 136 -0.62 -23.39 8.70
CA MET A 136 -0.86 -24.29 9.83
C MET A 136 -1.63 -25.54 9.40
N SER A 137 -2.63 -25.39 8.55
CA SER A 137 -3.39 -26.51 7.99
C SER A 137 -2.52 -27.46 7.18
N ASP A 138 -1.61 -26.94 6.36
CA ASP A 138 -0.65 -27.73 5.57
C ASP A 138 0.34 -28.50 6.46
N LEU A 139 0.63 -27.97 7.64
CA LEU A 139 1.42 -28.65 8.67
C LEU A 139 0.60 -29.66 9.51
N GLY A 140 -0.67 -29.85 9.19
CA GLY A 140 -1.58 -30.77 9.89
C GLY A 140 -2.25 -30.17 11.14
N TRP A 141 -2.11 -28.87 11.36
CA TRP A 141 -2.70 -28.17 12.51
C TRP A 141 -3.94 -27.39 12.06
N HIS A 142 -5.12 -27.95 12.26
CA HIS A 142 -6.38 -27.32 11.90
C HIS A 142 -6.86 -26.40 13.02
N LEU A 143 -6.69 -25.11 12.83
CA LEU A 143 -7.20 -24.10 13.77
C LEU A 143 -8.72 -23.94 13.60
N PRO A 144 -9.51 -23.86 14.70
CA PRO A 144 -10.96 -23.68 14.60
C PRO A 144 -11.31 -22.36 13.91
N GLN A 145 -12.27 -22.40 12.98
CA GLN A 145 -12.75 -21.21 12.24
C GLN A 145 -13.24 -20.10 13.19
N ALA A 146 -13.83 -20.47 14.33
CA ALA A 146 -14.27 -19.51 15.34
C ALA A 146 -13.15 -18.53 15.79
N TRP A 147 -11.88 -18.95 15.73
CA TRP A 147 -10.72 -18.20 16.20
C TRP A 147 -9.84 -17.65 15.06
N THR A 148 -10.15 -17.95 13.81
CA THR A 148 -9.32 -17.58 12.64
C THR A 148 -10.07 -16.74 11.62
N ALA A 149 -11.38 -16.60 11.78
CA ALA A 149 -12.23 -15.84 10.87
C ALA A 149 -12.89 -14.63 11.57
N CYS A 150 -13.25 -13.65 10.78
CA CYS A 150 -14.04 -12.51 11.24
C CYS A 150 -15.51 -12.93 11.46
N PRO A 151 -16.31 -12.19 12.24
CA PRO A 151 -17.74 -12.47 12.42
C PRO A 151 -18.52 -12.51 11.09
N ALA A 152 -18.13 -11.72 10.10
CA ALA A 152 -18.72 -11.71 8.76
C ALA A 152 -18.48 -13.03 8.00
N ASP A 153 -17.38 -13.73 8.31
CA ASP A 153 -16.97 -15.00 7.68
C ASP A 153 -17.32 -16.21 8.57
N GLY A 154 -18.23 -16.04 9.55
CA GLY A 154 -18.68 -17.11 10.44
C GLY A 154 -17.76 -17.40 11.63
N GLY A 155 -16.76 -16.57 11.88
CA GLY A 155 -15.92 -16.64 13.08
C GLY A 155 -16.50 -15.84 14.25
N VAL A 156 -15.81 -15.92 15.38
CA VAL A 156 -16.13 -15.07 16.56
C VAL A 156 -15.06 -14.00 16.72
N PHE A 157 -13.80 -14.35 16.53
CA PHE A 157 -12.68 -13.48 16.75
C PHE A 157 -11.44 -13.98 15.99
N ASN A 158 -10.76 -13.09 15.26
CA ASN A 158 -9.55 -13.44 14.54
C ASN A 158 -8.32 -13.30 15.47
N LEU A 159 -8.00 -14.37 16.18
CA LEU A 159 -6.90 -14.42 17.16
C LEU A 159 -5.52 -14.19 16.51
N PRO A 160 -5.15 -14.87 15.39
CA PRO A 160 -3.84 -14.66 14.77
C PRO A 160 -3.63 -13.21 14.32
N ALA A 161 -4.64 -12.57 13.71
CA ALA A 161 -4.55 -11.18 13.30
C ALA A 161 -4.34 -10.24 14.50
N THR A 162 -5.07 -10.46 15.59
CA THR A 162 -4.93 -9.65 16.80
C THR A 162 -3.57 -9.83 17.46
N LEU A 163 -3.09 -11.08 17.57
CA LEU A 163 -1.76 -11.36 18.13
C LEU A 163 -0.65 -10.70 17.30
N LEU A 164 -0.78 -10.68 15.98
CA LEU A 164 0.17 -9.97 15.11
C LEU A 164 0.22 -8.47 15.43
N ILE A 165 -0.94 -7.81 15.52
CA ILE A 165 -1.01 -6.37 15.83
C ILE A 165 -0.40 -6.10 17.23
N VAL A 166 -0.75 -6.90 18.23
CA VAL A 166 -0.21 -6.76 19.60
C VAL A 166 1.30 -6.96 19.60
N LEU A 167 1.82 -7.97 18.91
CA LEU A 167 3.25 -8.24 18.79
C LEU A 167 4.00 -7.07 18.15
N LEU A 168 3.50 -6.57 17.01
CA LEU A 168 4.11 -5.45 16.30
C LEU A 168 4.05 -4.17 17.15
N SER A 169 2.93 -3.90 17.82
CA SER A 169 2.81 -2.77 18.74
C SER A 169 3.85 -2.85 19.87
N PHE A 170 4.06 -4.05 20.43
CA PHE A 170 5.06 -4.27 21.48
C PHE A 170 6.50 -4.05 20.97
N ILE A 171 6.80 -4.47 19.73
CA ILE A 171 8.10 -4.22 19.08
C ILE A 171 8.32 -2.71 18.89
N LEU A 172 7.29 -2.00 18.43
CA LEU A 172 7.35 -0.54 18.22
C LEU A 172 7.57 0.22 19.53
N MET A 173 6.94 -0.20 20.63
CA MET A 173 7.13 0.39 21.96
C MET A 173 8.56 0.24 22.50
N ARG A 174 9.33 -0.74 22.02
CA ARG A 174 10.74 -0.93 22.44
C ARG A 174 11.73 0.04 21.81
N GLY A 175 11.27 0.87 20.87
CA GLY A 175 12.05 1.99 20.33
C GLY A 175 12.38 1.86 18.85
N THR A 176 12.66 3.01 18.24
CA THR A 176 12.77 3.20 16.78
C THR A 176 13.95 2.47 16.12
N LYS A 177 15.09 2.33 16.80
CA LYS A 177 16.29 1.70 16.20
C LYS A 177 16.12 0.22 15.89
N GLY A 178 15.47 -0.53 16.79
CA GLY A 178 15.18 -1.95 16.57
C GLY A 178 14.09 -2.18 15.53
N SER A 179 13.06 -1.37 15.60
CA SER A 179 11.94 -1.38 14.67
C SER A 179 12.36 -1.06 13.23
N SER A 180 13.24 -0.08 13.02
CA SER A 180 13.76 0.27 11.68
C SER A 180 14.50 -0.89 11.02
N LYS A 181 15.45 -1.54 11.74
CA LYS A 181 16.19 -2.68 11.20
C LYS A 181 15.28 -3.86 10.84
N PHE A 182 14.27 -4.10 11.67
CA PHE A 182 13.28 -5.16 11.42
C PHE A 182 12.43 -4.82 10.19
N ASN A 183 12.01 -3.57 10.04
CA ASN A 183 11.30 -3.11 8.85
C ASN A 183 12.15 -3.24 7.59
N ASP A 184 13.43 -2.81 7.62
CA ASP A 184 14.34 -2.93 6.48
C ASP A 184 14.50 -4.38 6.03
N PHE A 185 14.64 -5.31 6.98
CA PHE A 185 14.67 -6.75 6.69
C PHE A 185 13.39 -7.23 6.01
N LEU A 186 12.22 -6.85 6.52
CA LEU A 186 10.93 -7.22 5.93
C LEU A 186 10.74 -6.64 4.53
N VAL A 187 11.22 -5.42 4.28
CA VAL A 187 11.18 -4.79 2.95
C VAL A 187 12.01 -5.58 1.94
N VAL A 188 13.23 -5.95 2.31
CA VAL A 188 14.09 -6.77 1.44
C VAL A 188 13.46 -8.14 1.19
N LEU A 189 12.94 -8.77 2.24
CA LEU A 189 12.31 -10.10 2.15
C LEU A 189 11.12 -10.08 1.18
N LYS A 190 10.20 -9.11 1.31
CA LYS A 190 9.00 -9.05 0.45
C LYS A 190 9.34 -8.76 -1.00
N ILE A 191 10.32 -7.89 -1.27
CA ILE A 191 10.81 -7.64 -2.64
C ILE A 191 11.41 -8.92 -3.22
N ALA A 192 12.24 -9.62 -2.45
CA ALA A 192 12.83 -10.89 -2.87
C ALA A 192 11.76 -11.93 -3.21
N VAL A 193 10.72 -12.07 -2.39
CA VAL A 193 9.59 -12.98 -2.64
C VAL A 193 8.88 -12.63 -3.95
N VAL A 194 8.60 -11.35 -4.20
CA VAL A 194 7.95 -10.91 -5.46
C VAL A 194 8.83 -11.23 -6.67
N LEU A 195 10.13 -10.94 -6.60
CA LEU A 195 11.06 -11.21 -7.69
C LEU A 195 11.25 -12.72 -7.95
N ILE A 196 11.34 -13.53 -6.89
CA ILE A 196 11.41 -14.99 -7.00
C ILE A 196 10.13 -15.52 -7.64
N PHE A 197 8.96 -15.05 -7.20
CA PHE A 197 7.67 -15.44 -7.79
C PHE A 197 7.62 -15.12 -9.28
N ILE A 198 8.01 -13.90 -9.68
CA ILE A 198 8.05 -13.49 -11.09
C ILE A 198 9.04 -14.38 -11.85
N TYR A 199 10.26 -14.58 -11.34
CA TYR A 199 11.30 -15.36 -12.04
C TYR A 199 10.92 -16.82 -12.21
N VAL A 200 10.40 -17.46 -11.16
CA VAL A 200 9.98 -18.86 -11.23
C VAL A 200 8.70 -19.01 -12.04
N GLY A 201 7.70 -18.18 -11.76
CA GLY A 201 6.39 -18.25 -12.41
C GLY A 201 6.46 -17.99 -13.92
N PHE A 202 7.38 -17.13 -14.37
CA PHE A 202 7.55 -16.83 -15.79
C PHE A 202 7.80 -18.09 -16.65
N LYS A 203 8.42 -19.11 -16.08
CA LYS A 203 8.69 -20.40 -16.75
C LYS A 203 7.43 -21.28 -16.90
N TYR A 204 6.41 -21.02 -16.10
CA TYR A 204 5.20 -21.82 -16.03
C TYR A 204 3.97 -21.10 -16.62
N ILE A 205 4.17 -19.96 -17.30
CA ILE A 205 3.08 -19.26 -17.96
C ILE A 205 2.51 -20.15 -19.07
N ASN A 206 1.20 -20.41 -18.97
CA ASN A 206 0.41 -20.98 -20.03
C ASN A 206 -0.36 -19.85 -20.73
N THR A 207 -0.11 -19.67 -22.03
CA THR A 207 -0.77 -18.62 -22.83
C THR A 207 -2.29 -18.82 -22.95
N ASP A 208 -2.78 -20.04 -22.77
CA ASP A 208 -4.21 -20.34 -22.80
C ASP A 208 -4.94 -19.67 -21.63
N ASN A 209 -4.28 -19.56 -20.46
CA ASN A 209 -4.83 -18.86 -19.29
C ASN A 209 -5.00 -17.35 -19.53
N LEU A 210 -4.27 -16.79 -20.51
CA LEU A 210 -4.34 -15.37 -20.86
C LEU A 210 -5.34 -15.10 -21.99
N THR A 211 -6.08 -16.11 -22.47
CA THR A 211 -7.00 -15.99 -23.59
C THR A 211 -8.42 -16.38 -23.18
N PRO A 212 -9.42 -15.48 -23.31
CA PRO A 212 -9.31 -14.09 -23.80
C PRO A 212 -8.67 -13.17 -22.74
N PHE A 213 -7.78 -12.27 -23.17
CA PHE A 213 -7.09 -11.35 -22.26
C PHE A 213 -8.06 -10.43 -21.48
N VAL A 214 -9.08 -9.93 -22.17
CA VAL A 214 -10.23 -9.24 -21.56
C VAL A 214 -11.43 -10.17 -21.71
N PRO A 215 -11.83 -10.92 -20.66
CA PRO A 215 -13.01 -11.79 -20.72
C PRO A 215 -14.27 -10.99 -21.03
N GLN A 216 -15.27 -11.65 -21.64
CA GLN A 216 -16.53 -10.99 -21.94
C GLN A 216 -17.29 -10.61 -20.65
N ASN A 217 -17.93 -9.45 -20.67
CA ASN A 217 -18.77 -9.02 -19.55
C ASN A 217 -19.96 -9.99 -19.39
N THR A 218 -20.30 -10.33 -18.14
CA THR A 218 -21.42 -11.22 -17.80
C THR A 218 -22.80 -10.59 -17.99
N GLY A 219 -22.87 -9.31 -18.35
CA GLY A 219 -24.10 -8.51 -18.37
C GLY A 219 -24.27 -7.65 -17.10
N VAL A 220 -23.39 -7.82 -16.10
CA VAL A 220 -23.38 -7.04 -14.87
C VAL A 220 -22.22 -6.04 -14.92
N PHE A 221 -22.48 -4.78 -14.58
CA PHE A 221 -21.43 -3.77 -14.53
C PHE A 221 -20.36 -4.14 -13.49
N GLY A 222 -19.11 -4.19 -13.92
CA GLY A 222 -17.98 -4.49 -13.05
C GLY A 222 -17.65 -5.98 -12.92
N GLU A 223 -18.34 -6.85 -13.66
CA GLU A 223 -17.99 -8.27 -13.81
C GLU A 223 -17.43 -8.51 -15.20
N TYR A 224 -16.12 -8.57 -15.31
CA TYR A 224 -15.33 -8.73 -16.54
C TYR A 224 -15.57 -7.63 -17.59
N GLY A 225 -14.95 -7.77 -18.76
CA GLY A 225 -14.95 -6.75 -19.79
C GLY A 225 -14.28 -5.44 -19.32
N TRP A 226 -14.47 -4.37 -20.06
CA TRP A 226 -13.91 -3.06 -19.73
C TRP A 226 -14.47 -2.46 -18.44
N SER A 227 -15.74 -2.76 -18.12
CA SER A 227 -16.35 -2.36 -16.85
C SER A 227 -15.71 -3.08 -15.66
N GLY A 228 -15.31 -4.34 -15.84
CA GLY A 228 -14.53 -5.10 -14.87
C GLY A 228 -13.14 -4.50 -14.65
N VAL A 229 -12.45 -4.10 -15.73
CA VAL A 229 -11.15 -3.41 -15.64
C VAL A 229 -11.27 -2.10 -14.84
N LEU A 230 -12.33 -1.31 -15.08
CA LEU A 230 -12.57 -0.08 -14.33
C LEU A 230 -12.84 -0.34 -12.85
N ARG A 231 -13.71 -1.32 -12.54
CA ARG A 231 -13.98 -1.72 -11.16
C ARG A 231 -12.73 -2.29 -10.49
N GLY A 232 -12.00 -3.13 -11.22
CA GLY A 232 -10.72 -3.66 -10.78
C GLY A 232 -9.73 -2.55 -10.44
N ALA A 233 -9.62 -1.52 -11.28
CA ALA A 233 -8.74 -0.38 -11.03
C ALA A 233 -9.11 0.36 -9.73
N ALA A 234 -10.39 0.53 -9.45
CA ALA A 234 -10.85 1.14 -8.20
C ALA A 234 -10.48 0.28 -6.97
N ILE A 235 -10.57 -1.04 -7.07
CA ILE A 235 -10.24 -1.95 -5.98
C ILE A 235 -8.71 -2.06 -5.80
N VAL A 236 -7.94 -2.25 -6.88
CA VAL A 236 -6.47 -2.37 -6.81
C VAL A 236 -5.78 -1.04 -6.49
N PHE A 237 -6.50 0.09 -6.50
CA PHE A 237 -5.99 1.36 -5.97
C PHE A 237 -5.49 1.18 -4.53
N PHE A 238 -6.14 0.33 -3.74
CA PHE A 238 -5.68 -0.06 -2.40
C PHE A 238 -4.23 -0.58 -2.37
N ALA A 239 -3.75 -1.20 -3.45
CA ALA A 239 -2.38 -1.71 -3.52
C ALA A 239 -1.32 -0.60 -3.60
N PHE A 240 -1.72 0.62 -3.94
CA PHE A 240 -0.84 1.79 -4.01
C PHE A 240 -0.87 2.64 -2.74
N LEU A 241 -1.76 2.35 -1.76
CA LEU A 241 -1.79 3.07 -0.49
C LEU A 241 -0.41 3.09 0.17
N GLY A 242 -0.06 4.23 0.74
CA GLY A 242 1.23 4.46 1.38
C GLY A 242 2.22 5.26 0.55
N PHE A 243 1.94 5.59 -0.73
CA PHE A 243 2.82 6.50 -1.49
C PHE A 243 2.88 7.91 -0.85
N ASP A 244 1.81 8.33 -0.20
CA ASP A 244 1.71 9.57 0.57
C ASP A 244 2.59 9.56 1.83
N ALA A 245 2.77 8.37 2.46
CA ALA A 245 3.61 8.20 3.63
C ALA A 245 5.08 8.56 3.36
N ILE A 246 5.54 8.53 2.09
CA ILE A 246 6.89 9.00 1.73
C ILE A 246 7.03 10.49 2.07
N SER A 247 5.95 11.26 1.97
CA SER A 247 5.95 12.69 2.28
C SER A 247 6.25 12.98 3.76
N THR A 248 5.97 12.04 4.67
CA THR A 248 6.30 12.17 6.10
C THR A 248 7.81 12.15 6.36
N ALA A 249 8.60 11.57 5.45
CA ALA A 249 10.06 11.54 5.52
C ALA A 249 10.74 12.82 5.00
N ALA A 250 9.96 13.86 4.66
CA ALA A 250 10.48 15.09 4.05
C ALA A 250 11.52 15.80 4.94
N GLN A 251 11.36 15.78 6.27
CA GLN A 251 12.30 16.38 7.22
C GLN A 251 13.65 15.66 7.28
N GLU A 252 13.66 14.36 7.00
CA GLU A 252 14.87 13.53 6.99
C GLU A 252 15.53 13.48 5.62
N THR A 253 14.95 14.14 4.62
CA THR A 253 15.37 14.08 3.23
C THR A 253 16.46 15.10 2.92
N GLN A 254 17.53 14.65 2.26
CA GLN A 254 18.54 15.50 1.66
C GLN A 254 17.97 16.16 0.40
N ASN A 255 18.14 17.48 0.25
CA ASN A 255 17.62 18.24 -0.90
C ASN A 255 16.15 17.91 -1.24
N PRO A 256 15.18 18.15 -0.32
CA PRO A 256 13.80 17.69 -0.47
C PRO A 256 13.13 18.19 -1.76
N ARG A 257 13.48 19.41 -2.21
CA ARG A 257 12.94 19.97 -3.48
C ARG A 257 13.18 19.06 -4.69
N ARG A 258 14.29 18.31 -4.71
CA ARG A 258 14.64 17.41 -5.81
C ARG A 258 14.27 15.97 -5.50
N ASN A 259 14.62 15.52 -4.29
CA ASN A 259 14.57 14.10 -3.95
C ASN A 259 13.16 13.63 -3.60
N MET A 260 12.28 14.49 -3.05
CA MET A 260 10.90 14.11 -2.73
C MET A 260 10.09 13.77 -3.99
N PRO A 261 10.03 14.60 -5.04
CA PRO A 261 9.34 14.25 -6.28
C PRO A 261 9.85 12.95 -6.90
N ILE A 262 11.17 12.78 -6.94
CA ILE A 262 11.79 11.56 -7.51
C ILE A 262 11.47 10.34 -6.64
N GLY A 263 11.49 10.49 -5.33
CA GLY A 263 11.16 9.42 -4.38
C GLY A 263 9.73 8.93 -4.54
N ILE A 264 8.77 9.85 -4.56
CA ILE A 264 7.33 9.55 -4.68
C ILE A 264 7.01 8.92 -6.04
N LEU A 265 7.36 9.61 -7.13
CA LEU A 265 7.03 9.14 -8.48
C LEU A 265 7.86 7.92 -8.90
N GLY A 266 9.12 7.86 -8.46
CA GLY A 266 9.99 6.72 -8.75
C GLY A 266 9.54 5.44 -8.07
N SER A 267 9.10 5.52 -6.80
CA SER A 267 8.54 4.36 -6.10
C SER A 267 7.21 3.90 -6.72
N LEU A 268 6.32 4.85 -7.07
CA LEU A 268 5.09 4.53 -7.78
C LEU A 268 5.36 3.81 -9.12
N LEU A 269 6.30 4.30 -9.91
CA LEU A 269 6.65 3.70 -11.19
C LEU A 269 7.19 2.28 -11.01
N ILE A 270 8.12 2.07 -10.07
CA ILE A 270 8.70 0.75 -9.79
C ILE A 270 7.62 -0.21 -9.31
N CYS A 271 6.77 0.20 -8.36
CA CYS A 271 5.68 -0.64 -7.87
C CYS A 271 4.67 -0.96 -8.98
N THR A 272 4.34 0.00 -9.84
CA THR A 272 3.44 -0.24 -10.98
C THR A 272 3.98 -1.32 -11.90
N LEU A 273 5.25 -1.22 -12.30
CA LEU A 273 5.88 -2.21 -13.17
C LEU A 273 5.92 -3.59 -12.51
N LEU A 274 6.30 -3.65 -11.23
CA LEU A 274 6.29 -4.91 -10.47
C LEU A 274 4.89 -5.51 -10.37
N TYR A 275 3.87 -4.71 -10.10
CA TYR A 275 2.48 -5.17 -9.97
C TYR A 275 1.92 -5.68 -11.29
N MET A 276 2.18 -4.98 -12.39
CA MET A 276 1.76 -5.41 -13.73
C MET A 276 2.40 -6.75 -14.10
N VAL A 277 3.72 -6.90 -13.89
CA VAL A 277 4.44 -8.14 -14.21
C VAL A 277 4.01 -9.27 -13.27
N PHE A 278 3.85 -9.00 -11.97
CA PHE A 278 3.37 -9.97 -11.00
C PHE A 278 1.97 -10.49 -11.37
N ALA A 279 1.05 -9.58 -11.68
CA ALA A 279 -0.32 -9.92 -12.08
C ALA A 279 -0.37 -10.74 -13.37
N LEU A 280 0.45 -10.38 -14.36
CA LEU A 280 0.58 -11.12 -15.62
C LEU A 280 1.09 -12.55 -15.38
N VAL A 281 2.12 -12.70 -14.55
CA VAL A 281 2.68 -14.02 -14.21
C VAL A 281 1.64 -14.83 -13.44
N MET A 282 0.99 -14.24 -12.45
CA MET A 282 -0.01 -14.92 -11.62
C MET A 282 -1.16 -15.47 -12.46
N THR A 283 -1.76 -14.64 -13.33
CA THR A 283 -2.88 -15.07 -14.20
C THR A 283 -2.43 -15.94 -15.36
N GLY A 284 -1.15 -15.92 -15.72
CA GLY A 284 -0.59 -16.83 -16.72
C GLY A 284 -0.26 -18.22 -16.17
N VAL A 285 0.10 -18.34 -14.90
CA VAL A 285 0.42 -19.61 -14.25
C VAL A 285 -0.84 -20.39 -13.87
N VAL A 286 -1.86 -19.67 -13.37
CA VAL A 286 -3.11 -20.27 -12.88
C VAL A 286 -4.29 -19.62 -13.58
N ASP A 287 -5.29 -20.41 -13.95
CA ASP A 287 -6.56 -19.88 -14.48
C ASP A 287 -7.17 -18.93 -13.44
N TYR A 288 -7.55 -17.74 -13.90
CA TYR A 288 -8.10 -16.68 -13.04
C TYR A 288 -9.37 -17.12 -12.29
N LEU A 289 -10.18 -18.05 -12.83
CA LEU A 289 -11.35 -18.60 -12.15
C LEU A 289 -10.97 -19.44 -10.93
N SER A 290 -9.78 -20.05 -10.92
CA SER A 290 -9.26 -20.80 -9.77
C SER A 290 -8.81 -19.88 -8.63
N LEU A 291 -8.55 -18.60 -8.91
CA LEU A 291 -8.08 -17.62 -7.91
C LEU A 291 -9.19 -17.17 -6.95
N ILE A 292 -10.46 -17.44 -7.27
CA ILE A 292 -11.61 -17.12 -6.40
C ILE A 292 -11.56 -17.92 -5.09
N HIS A 293 -10.89 -19.07 -5.08
CA HIS A 293 -10.83 -19.99 -3.94
C HIS A 293 -9.60 -19.82 -3.05
N ILE A 294 -8.75 -18.83 -3.35
CA ILE A 294 -7.57 -18.48 -2.57
C ILE A 294 -7.90 -17.27 -1.66
#